data_89c3daf6116254ce9a0806c796ec3a41
#
_entry.id   89c3daf6116254ce9a0806c796ec3a41
#
_cell.length_a   1.000
_cell.length_b   1.000
_cell.length_c   1.000
_cell.angle_alpha   90.00
_cell.angle_beta   90.00
_cell.angle_gamma   90.00
#
_symmetry.space_group_name_H-M   'P 1'
#
loop_
_entity.id
_entity.type
_entity.pdbx_description
1 polymer ?
#
loop_
_entity_poly.entity_id
_entity_poly.type
_entity_poly.pdbx_seq_one_letter_code
_entity_poly.pdbx_strand_id
1 'polypeptide(L)'
;MALTKVSTGVVDMSQDTGGLVIAKGNGTDVSSGGERPTCNATILGSIRENTTENKVEVCTAGGGTPAWQFLEEAGPSFVPLTVDYLIVAGGGGSGAAGAAGSGSGGGGAGGLLTSIGSTALSLNTSTSYSITVGEGGTPVTGVTTPRYTGGDNGSDSEFSGTGITTITAIGGGGGGSGSGSGSNCNNCLPNAGGSGGGTGFAGNGAAGTAGQGNDGGISASGAPYAASGGGGAGSAGSGAPNNSTGGNGGLGLSNSITGTATLYAGGGGGSPSYNGTGTGGSGGSNIGGDGTSGLVGNNGTVNTGSGGGAGSPTTSSNSTGGAGGSGVIILRFPISYSAPTISNISPAGGLTITNSTDGTHRVMTYTCATNTTVSATLTF
;
A
#
# COMPACT_ATOMS: atom_id res chain seq x y z
N MET A 1 34.76 -5.90 -38.66
CA MET A 1 33.98 -6.18 -39.88
C MET A 1 33.54 -4.82 -40.43
N ALA A 2 33.98 -4.44 -41.63
CA ALA A 2 33.60 -3.14 -42.20
C ALA A 2 32.20 -3.24 -42.76
N LEU A 3 31.28 -2.46 -42.24
CA LEU A 3 29.89 -2.36 -42.78
C LEU A 3 29.95 -1.61 -44.13
N THR A 4 29.86 -2.32 -45.23
CA THR A 4 29.98 -1.74 -46.61
C THR A 4 28.63 -1.24 -47.15
N LYS A 5 27.50 -1.60 -46.60
CA LYS A 5 26.19 -1.01 -46.92
C LYS A 5 25.08 -1.62 -46.05
N VAL A 6 24.33 -0.83 -45.31
CA VAL A 6 23.02 -1.22 -44.75
C VAL A 6 21.97 -0.70 -45.74
N SER A 7 21.40 -1.58 -46.55
CA SER A 7 20.47 -1.13 -47.60
C SER A 7 19.01 -1.12 -47.21
N THR A 8 18.60 -1.69 -46.14
CA THR A 8 17.27 -1.59 -45.48
C THR A 8 17.27 -2.52 -44.27
N GLY A 9 17.22 -1.99 -43.11
CA GLY A 9 17.05 -2.80 -41.90
C GLY A 9 17.58 -2.07 -40.66
N VAL A 10 16.89 -2.23 -39.58
CA VAL A 10 17.34 -1.87 -38.24
C VAL A 10 18.60 -2.68 -37.95
N VAL A 11 19.71 -2.04 -37.57
CA VAL A 11 20.87 -2.76 -37.04
C VAL A 11 20.45 -3.30 -35.68
N ASP A 12 20.17 -4.59 -35.58
CA ASP A 12 19.96 -5.26 -34.32
C ASP A 12 21.30 -5.46 -33.63
N MET A 13 21.57 -4.69 -32.59
CA MET A 13 22.78 -4.76 -31.78
C MET A 13 22.61 -5.62 -30.52
N SER A 14 21.52 -6.36 -30.38
CA SER A 14 21.21 -7.13 -29.17
C SER A 14 22.15 -8.31 -28.89
N GLN A 15 23.00 -8.69 -29.86
CA GLN A 15 23.88 -9.86 -29.75
C GLN A 15 25.37 -9.54 -29.69
N ASP A 16 25.76 -8.26 -29.77
CA ASP A 16 27.17 -7.89 -29.78
C ASP A 16 27.54 -7.03 -28.58
N THR A 17 28.48 -7.51 -27.75
CA THR A 17 29.04 -6.78 -26.61
C THR A 17 30.05 -5.70 -27.00
N GLY A 18 30.32 -5.57 -28.29
CA GLY A 18 31.15 -4.51 -28.87
C GLY A 18 30.27 -3.42 -29.47
N GLY A 19 30.12 -2.28 -28.83
CA GLY A 19 29.34 -1.15 -29.33
C GLY A 19 29.62 -0.79 -30.77
N LEU A 20 28.70 -0.11 -31.45
CA LEU A 20 28.88 0.42 -32.80
C LEU A 20 30.16 1.27 -32.85
N VAL A 21 31.22 0.74 -33.45
CA VAL A 21 32.42 1.52 -33.76
C VAL A 21 32.07 2.34 -35.02
N ILE A 22 31.62 3.56 -34.80
CA ILE A 22 31.57 4.54 -35.87
C ILE A 22 33.01 4.80 -36.23
N ALA A 23 33.40 4.47 -37.46
CA ALA A 23 34.74 4.78 -37.96
C ALA A 23 34.97 6.29 -37.77
N LYS A 24 35.85 6.65 -36.85
CA LYS A 24 36.34 8.02 -36.79
C LYS A 24 36.93 8.30 -38.15
N GLY A 25 36.31 9.21 -38.87
CA GLY A 25 36.84 9.67 -40.15
C GLY A 25 38.27 10.13 -39.88
N ASN A 26 39.19 9.21 -40.09
CA ASN A 26 40.61 9.54 -39.99
C ASN A 26 40.85 10.48 -41.14
N GLY A 27 41.16 11.73 -40.89
CA GLY A 27 41.36 12.85 -41.78
C GLY A 27 41.72 12.66 -43.27
N THR A 28 41.61 11.43 -43.77
CA THR A 28 41.84 11.04 -45.16
C THR A 28 40.61 11.14 -46.06
N ASP A 29 39.40 11.23 -45.49
CA ASP A 29 38.16 11.52 -46.27
C ASP A 29 37.79 13.01 -46.23
N VAL A 30 38.52 13.82 -45.53
CA VAL A 30 38.54 15.26 -45.65
C VAL A 30 39.64 15.56 -46.64
N SER A 31 39.26 16.02 -47.85
CA SER A 31 40.16 16.69 -48.75
C SER A 31 41.12 17.55 -47.90
N SER A 32 42.39 17.63 -48.26
CA SER A 32 43.50 18.22 -47.52
C SER A 32 43.32 19.66 -47.00
N GLY A 33 42.10 20.11 -46.81
CA GLY A 33 41.71 21.40 -46.28
C GLY A 33 40.79 21.32 -45.04
N GLY A 34 40.49 20.15 -44.48
CA GLY A 34 39.72 20.05 -43.25
C GLY A 34 38.21 20.32 -43.37
N GLU A 35 37.69 20.44 -44.58
CA GLU A 35 36.23 20.61 -44.77
C GLU A 35 35.46 19.32 -44.58
N ARG A 36 34.48 19.39 -43.74
CA ARG A 36 33.56 18.27 -43.47
C ARG A 36 32.73 17.99 -44.73
N PRO A 37 32.51 16.73 -45.14
CA PRO A 37 31.68 16.43 -46.30
C PRO A 37 30.31 17.06 -46.15
N THR A 38 29.84 17.76 -47.15
CA THR A 38 28.50 18.34 -47.20
C THR A 38 27.48 17.24 -47.26
N CYS A 39 26.49 17.26 -46.39
CA CYS A 39 25.34 16.35 -46.47
C CYS A 39 24.58 16.60 -47.82
N ASN A 40 24.46 15.60 -48.65
CA ASN A 40 23.79 15.67 -49.93
C ASN A 40 23.04 14.36 -50.23
N ALA A 41 22.30 14.31 -51.31
CA ALA A 41 21.47 13.17 -51.65
C ALA A 41 22.25 11.85 -51.84
N THR A 42 23.56 11.93 -52.14
CA THR A 42 24.40 10.76 -52.36
C THR A 42 24.82 10.08 -51.05
N ILE A 43 24.88 10.82 -49.95
CA ILE A 43 25.34 10.33 -48.67
C ILE A 43 24.22 10.33 -47.61
N LEU A 44 22.95 10.41 -48.05
CA LEU A 44 21.83 10.27 -47.13
C LEU A 44 21.94 8.98 -46.31
N GLY A 45 21.70 9.07 -45.02
CA GLY A 45 21.83 7.96 -44.05
C GLY A 45 23.25 7.73 -43.59
N SER A 46 24.24 8.44 -44.09
CA SER A 46 25.61 8.39 -43.52
C SER A 46 25.66 8.96 -42.11
N ILE A 47 26.43 8.35 -41.26
CA ILE A 47 26.64 8.76 -39.86
C ILE A 47 28.10 9.24 -39.69
N ARG A 48 28.30 10.31 -38.96
CA ARG A 48 29.63 10.81 -38.61
C ARG A 48 29.70 11.26 -37.16
N GLU A 49 30.91 11.30 -36.64
CA GLU A 49 31.22 11.99 -35.37
C GLU A 49 31.47 13.47 -35.62
N ASN A 50 30.76 14.36 -34.96
CA ASN A 50 31.07 15.76 -34.86
C ASN A 50 32.04 15.98 -33.70
N THR A 51 33.34 16.02 -33.99
CA THR A 51 34.38 16.14 -32.96
C THR A 51 34.42 17.51 -32.26
N THR A 52 33.79 18.53 -32.86
CA THR A 52 33.69 19.86 -32.23
C THR A 52 32.63 19.85 -31.13
N GLU A 53 31.52 19.19 -31.36
CA GLU A 53 30.41 19.12 -30.42
C GLU A 53 30.42 17.80 -29.62
N ASN A 54 31.37 16.89 -29.94
CA ASN A 54 31.44 15.53 -29.37
C ASN A 54 30.12 14.76 -29.47
N LYS A 55 29.47 14.87 -30.65
CA LYS A 55 28.14 14.28 -30.91
C LYS A 55 28.17 13.50 -32.24
N VAL A 56 27.26 12.58 -32.39
CA VAL A 56 27.02 11.83 -33.63
C VAL A 56 26.00 12.58 -34.50
N GLU A 57 26.27 12.72 -35.76
CA GLU A 57 25.38 13.34 -36.74
C GLU A 57 25.01 12.35 -37.85
N VAL A 58 23.77 12.47 -38.33
CA VAL A 58 23.27 11.72 -39.48
C VAL A 58 22.87 12.68 -40.59
N CYS A 59 23.26 12.36 -41.83
CA CYS A 59 22.83 13.10 -43.02
C CYS A 59 21.41 12.75 -43.39
N THR A 60 20.48 13.67 -43.23
CA THR A 60 19.04 13.46 -43.50
C THR A 60 18.49 14.49 -44.47
N ALA A 61 17.43 14.15 -45.17
CA ALA A 61 16.67 15.05 -46.04
C ALA A 61 15.23 15.18 -45.54
N GLY A 62 15.02 15.51 -44.31
CA GLY A 62 13.69 15.66 -43.67
C GLY A 62 12.85 16.76 -44.33
N GLY A 63 12.27 16.47 -45.53
CA GLY A 63 11.35 17.37 -46.24
C GLY A 63 11.96 18.53 -47.00
N GLY A 64 13.32 18.56 -47.15
CA GLY A 64 13.99 19.68 -47.81
C GLY A 64 15.41 19.32 -48.30
N THR A 65 16.30 20.32 -48.26
CA THR A 65 17.71 20.17 -48.58
C THR A 65 18.40 19.24 -47.60
N PRO A 66 19.21 18.26 -48.05
CA PRO A 66 19.96 17.39 -47.16
C PRO A 66 20.87 18.20 -46.21
N ALA A 67 20.78 17.87 -44.88
CA ALA A 67 21.57 18.52 -43.84
C ALA A 67 22.04 17.48 -42.82
N TRP A 68 23.21 17.76 -42.20
CA TRP A 68 23.67 17.01 -41.04
C TRP A 68 22.82 17.41 -39.82
N GLN A 69 22.18 16.41 -39.23
CA GLN A 69 21.43 16.59 -37.99
C GLN A 69 22.10 15.77 -36.92
N PHE A 70 22.23 16.37 -35.73
CA PHE A 70 22.63 15.57 -34.58
C PHE A 70 21.63 14.41 -34.41
N LEU A 71 22.16 13.20 -34.32
CA LEU A 71 21.48 12.17 -33.58
C LEU A 71 21.47 12.72 -32.16
N GLU A 72 20.44 13.48 -31.84
CA GLU A 72 20.14 13.67 -30.44
C GLU A 72 20.14 12.24 -29.88
N GLU A 73 20.95 12.02 -28.85
CA GLU A 73 20.66 10.89 -28.01
C GLU A 73 19.17 11.04 -27.72
N ALA A 74 18.34 10.24 -28.33
CA ALA A 74 17.13 9.84 -27.66
C ALA A 74 17.69 9.28 -26.38
N GLY A 75 17.80 10.13 -25.37
CA GLY A 75 18.12 9.70 -24.01
C GLY A 75 17.29 8.45 -23.83
N PRO A 76 17.85 7.38 -23.27
CA PRO A 76 17.26 6.05 -23.36
C PRO A 76 15.76 6.25 -23.33
N SER A 77 15.05 5.84 -24.41
CA SER A 77 13.61 5.98 -24.47
C SER A 77 13.11 5.13 -23.31
N PHE A 78 13.07 5.76 -22.14
CA PHE A 78 12.54 5.14 -20.95
C PHE A 78 11.08 4.88 -21.28
N VAL A 79 10.81 3.68 -21.76
CA VAL A 79 9.44 3.19 -21.72
C VAL A 79 9.14 3.10 -20.23
N PRO A 80 8.33 4.03 -19.71
CA PRO A 80 8.10 4.07 -18.28
C PRO A 80 7.46 2.75 -17.88
N LEU A 81 7.97 2.17 -16.81
CA LEU A 81 7.43 0.95 -16.25
C LEU A 81 6.03 1.24 -15.69
N THR A 82 5.01 0.69 -16.33
CA THR A 82 3.64 0.77 -15.82
C THR A 82 3.45 -0.21 -14.68
N VAL A 83 3.05 0.27 -13.51
CA VAL A 83 2.90 -0.52 -12.28
C VAL A 83 1.51 -0.32 -11.69
N ASP A 84 0.73 -1.40 -11.62
CA ASP A 84 -0.46 -1.46 -10.78
C ASP A 84 -0.05 -1.63 -9.32
N TYR A 85 -0.84 -1.06 -8.41
CA TYR A 85 -0.58 -1.17 -6.98
C TYR A 85 -1.84 -1.46 -6.15
N LEU A 86 -1.62 -2.10 -5.03
CA LEU A 86 -2.51 -2.15 -3.88
C LEU A 86 -1.68 -1.81 -2.65
N ILE A 87 -2.09 -0.81 -1.90
CA ILE A 87 -1.48 -0.37 -0.66
C ILE A 87 -2.53 -0.40 0.42
N VAL A 88 -2.32 -1.24 1.44
CA VAL A 88 -3.20 -1.37 2.59
C VAL A 88 -2.40 -1.09 3.85
N ALA A 89 -2.88 -0.17 4.66
CA ALA A 89 -2.27 0.17 5.94
C ALA A 89 -2.61 -0.87 7.03
N GLY A 90 -1.95 -0.79 8.16
CA GLY A 90 -2.27 -1.60 9.33
C GLY A 90 -3.66 -1.26 9.88
N GLY A 91 -4.42 -2.27 10.32
CA GLY A 91 -5.70 -2.08 11.01
C GLY A 91 -5.52 -1.61 12.44
N GLY A 92 -6.50 -0.92 13.02
CA GLY A 92 -6.52 -0.51 14.42
C GLY A 92 -6.79 -1.67 15.38
N GLY A 93 -6.24 -1.60 16.58
CA GLY A 93 -6.59 -2.49 17.70
C GLY A 93 -7.97 -2.16 18.26
N SER A 94 -8.65 -3.11 18.89
CA SER A 94 -9.91 -2.83 19.58
C SER A 94 -9.67 -2.20 20.96
N GLY A 95 -10.67 -1.51 21.48
CA GLY A 95 -10.69 -1.07 22.86
C GLY A 95 -10.79 -2.23 23.85
N ALA A 96 -10.49 -1.95 25.13
CA ALA A 96 -10.67 -2.84 26.25
C ALA A 96 -11.39 -2.16 27.40
N ALA A 97 -12.15 -2.89 28.19
CA ALA A 97 -12.92 -2.36 29.32
C ALA A 97 -12.56 -3.03 30.64
N GLY A 98 -12.62 -2.27 31.75
CA GLY A 98 -12.44 -2.79 33.08
C GLY A 98 -13.63 -3.56 33.58
N ALA A 99 -13.45 -4.33 34.67
CA ALA A 99 -14.48 -5.12 35.32
C ALA A 99 -15.72 -4.28 35.63
N ALA A 100 -16.89 -4.83 35.42
CA ALA A 100 -18.20 -4.18 35.48
C ALA A 100 -18.34 -2.95 34.58
N GLY A 101 -17.47 -2.79 33.58
CA GLY A 101 -17.50 -1.73 32.57
C GLY A 101 -18.47 -2.04 31.44
N SER A 102 -18.69 -1.06 30.57
CA SER A 102 -19.46 -1.22 29.33
C SER A 102 -18.63 -2.02 28.31
N GLY A 103 -19.22 -2.34 27.18
CA GLY A 103 -18.57 -3.04 26.07
C GLY A 103 -17.39 -2.24 25.49
N SER A 104 -16.62 -2.87 24.63
CA SER A 104 -15.51 -2.29 23.89
C SER A 104 -15.75 -2.33 22.40
N GLY A 105 -15.45 -1.24 21.69
CA GLY A 105 -15.58 -1.12 20.24
C GLY A 105 -14.49 -1.86 19.47
N GLY A 106 -14.87 -2.37 18.30
CA GLY A 106 -13.92 -2.99 17.36
C GLY A 106 -13.02 -1.95 16.70
N GLY A 107 -11.78 -2.33 16.36
CA GLY A 107 -10.84 -1.51 15.60
C GLY A 107 -11.29 -1.29 14.15
N GLY A 108 -11.01 -0.13 13.60
CA GLY A 108 -11.20 0.18 12.18
C GLY A 108 -10.14 -0.50 11.31
N ALA A 109 -10.47 -0.79 10.07
CA ALA A 109 -9.50 -1.29 9.11
C ALA A 109 -8.53 -0.21 8.66
N GLY A 110 -7.33 -0.59 8.25
CA GLY A 110 -6.40 0.28 7.56
C GLY A 110 -6.98 0.79 6.24
N GLY A 111 -6.56 1.98 5.82
CA GLY A 111 -6.90 2.55 4.54
C GLY A 111 -6.45 1.64 3.39
N LEU A 112 -7.22 1.61 2.32
CA LEU A 112 -6.96 0.84 1.12
C LEU A 112 -6.92 1.74 -0.08
N LEU A 113 -5.81 1.72 -0.82
CA LEU A 113 -5.61 2.45 -2.08
C LEU A 113 -5.17 1.48 -3.17
N THR A 114 -5.74 1.60 -4.37
CA THR A 114 -5.44 0.71 -5.49
C THR A 114 -5.56 1.41 -6.82
N SER A 115 -4.73 0.99 -7.79
CA SER A 115 -4.86 1.39 -9.20
C SER A 115 -5.79 0.47 -10.00
N ILE A 116 -6.17 -0.69 -9.47
CA ILE A 116 -7.07 -1.59 -10.19
C ILE A 116 -8.41 -0.92 -10.40
N GLY A 117 -8.79 -0.76 -11.66
CA GLY A 117 -9.97 0.03 -12.06
C GLY A 117 -9.74 1.56 -12.14
N SER A 118 -8.49 2.00 -12.01
CA SER A 118 -8.06 3.40 -12.07
C SER A 118 -6.74 3.52 -12.86
N THR A 119 -5.94 4.54 -12.58
CA THR A 119 -4.68 4.80 -13.29
C THR A 119 -3.49 4.14 -12.59
N ALA A 120 -2.77 3.31 -13.32
CA ALA A 120 -1.51 2.73 -12.89
C ALA A 120 -0.41 3.80 -12.75
N LEU A 121 0.62 3.51 -11.99
CA LEU A 121 1.81 4.35 -11.87
C LEU A 121 2.71 4.21 -13.10
N SER A 122 3.41 5.29 -13.41
CA SER A 122 4.47 5.33 -14.40
C SER A 122 5.80 5.53 -13.68
N LEU A 123 6.60 4.48 -13.57
CA LEU A 123 7.87 4.50 -12.85
C LEU A 123 9.04 4.60 -13.83
N ASN A 124 10.09 5.31 -13.44
CA ASN A 124 11.35 5.31 -14.15
C ASN A 124 12.19 4.10 -13.70
N THR A 125 12.70 3.34 -14.66
CA THR A 125 13.70 2.29 -14.37
C THR A 125 15.03 2.93 -13.91
N SER A 126 15.83 2.17 -13.18
CA SER A 126 17.09 2.66 -12.56
C SER A 126 16.89 3.79 -11.53
N THR A 127 15.68 3.97 -11.01
CA THR A 127 15.34 4.91 -9.96
C THR A 127 14.95 4.15 -8.70
N SER A 128 15.29 4.69 -7.55
CA SER A 128 14.96 4.10 -6.26
C SER A 128 13.64 4.66 -5.73
N TYR A 129 12.82 3.77 -5.21
CA TYR A 129 11.54 4.04 -4.56
C TYR A 129 11.54 3.48 -3.15
N SER A 130 10.82 4.13 -2.24
CA SER A 130 10.67 3.67 -0.87
C SER A 130 9.31 3.01 -0.68
N ILE A 131 9.28 1.92 0.07
CA ILE A 131 8.05 1.34 0.62
C ILE A 131 8.10 1.36 2.13
N THR A 132 6.94 1.54 2.76
CA THR A 132 6.72 1.31 4.18
C THR A 132 5.46 0.49 4.34
N VAL A 133 5.53 -0.65 5.02
CA VAL A 133 4.38 -1.48 5.35
C VAL A 133 4.04 -1.30 6.81
N GLY A 134 2.85 -0.79 7.10
CA GLY A 134 2.38 -0.46 8.45
C GLY A 134 2.03 -1.70 9.28
N GLU A 135 2.36 -1.67 10.56
CA GLU A 135 1.92 -2.65 11.55
C GLU A 135 0.46 -2.43 11.95
N GLY A 136 -0.19 -3.46 12.46
CA GLY A 136 -1.49 -3.35 13.10
C GLY A 136 -1.39 -2.73 14.49
N GLY A 137 -2.43 -2.00 14.90
CA GLY A 137 -2.54 -1.44 16.24
C GLY A 137 -2.46 -2.52 17.32
N THR A 138 -1.77 -2.22 18.40
CA THR A 138 -1.55 -3.18 19.49
C THR A 138 -2.85 -3.48 20.26
N PRO A 139 -3.00 -4.70 20.79
CA PRO A 139 -4.12 -5.01 21.66
C PRO A 139 -3.98 -4.29 22.99
N VAL A 140 -5.06 -3.73 23.47
CA VAL A 140 -5.07 -3.20 24.83
C VAL A 140 -5.08 -4.34 25.83
N THR A 141 -4.11 -4.40 26.74
CA THR A 141 -3.98 -5.43 27.75
C THR A 141 -4.00 -4.83 29.15
N GLY A 142 -4.59 -5.53 30.11
CA GLY A 142 -4.39 -5.29 31.55
C GLY A 142 -4.82 -3.92 32.05
N VAL A 143 -6.08 -3.53 31.82
CA VAL A 143 -6.64 -2.24 32.28
C VAL A 143 -6.73 -2.22 33.80
N THR A 144 -5.71 -1.68 34.47
CA THR A 144 -5.70 -1.58 35.95
C THR A 144 -6.10 -0.20 36.47
N THR A 145 -5.62 0.86 35.82
CA THR A 145 -6.01 2.28 36.07
C THR A 145 -5.40 3.17 34.98
N PRO A 146 -6.17 3.96 34.24
CA PRO A 146 -7.64 4.08 34.29
C PRO A 146 -8.34 2.83 33.75
N ARG A 147 -9.59 2.60 34.20
CA ARG A 147 -10.39 1.38 33.90
C ARG A 147 -10.71 1.15 32.42
N TYR A 148 -10.48 2.13 31.59
CA TYR A 148 -10.93 2.13 30.19
C TYR A 148 -9.81 2.67 29.32
N THR A 149 -9.49 1.94 28.26
CA THR A 149 -8.47 2.34 27.30
C THR A 149 -8.95 2.02 25.89
N GLY A 150 -8.91 3.03 25.02
CA GLY A 150 -9.15 2.84 23.58
C GLY A 150 -8.01 2.07 22.93
N GLY A 151 -8.28 1.41 21.85
CA GLY A 151 -7.27 0.71 21.04
C GLY A 151 -6.28 1.67 20.38
N ASP A 152 -5.10 1.17 20.05
CA ASP A 152 -4.12 1.92 19.29
C ASP A 152 -4.48 1.90 17.80
N ASN A 153 -4.13 2.99 17.10
CA ASN A 153 -4.23 3.03 15.66
C ASN A 153 -3.22 2.06 15.02
N GLY A 154 -3.55 1.55 13.84
CA GLY A 154 -2.56 0.95 12.96
C GLY A 154 -1.60 2.01 12.39
N SER A 155 -0.48 1.57 11.85
CA SER A 155 0.49 2.42 11.17
C SER A 155 0.17 2.56 9.68
N ASP A 156 0.58 3.68 9.09
CA ASP A 156 0.43 3.95 7.67
C ASP A 156 1.27 3.00 6.82
N SER A 157 0.79 2.74 5.59
CA SER A 157 1.59 2.13 4.54
C SER A 157 1.82 3.14 3.42
N GLU A 158 3.05 3.19 2.90
CA GLU A 158 3.45 4.23 1.96
C GLU A 158 4.26 3.66 0.78
N PHE A 159 4.05 4.24 -0.40
CA PHE A 159 4.91 4.11 -1.57
C PHE A 159 5.30 5.50 -2.07
N SER A 160 6.61 5.79 -2.12
CA SER A 160 7.14 7.10 -2.46
C SER A 160 8.42 7.01 -3.30
N GLY A 161 8.79 8.09 -3.97
CA GLY A 161 10.02 8.20 -4.75
C GLY A 161 10.01 9.33 -5.76
N THR A 162 11.13 9.50 -6.44
CA THR A 162 11.28 10.56 -7.45
C THR A 162 10.36 10.31 -8.65
N GLY A 163 9.63 11.33 -9.06
CA GLY A 163 8.76 11.31 -10.24
C GLY A 163 7.35 10.77 -9.99
N ILE A 164 7.01 10.41 -8.76
CA ILE A 164 5.64 10.05 -8.36
C ILE A 164 5.16 10.89 -7.18
N THR A 165 3.86 11.09 -7.10
CA THR A 165 3.25 11.59 -5.88
C THR A 165 3.23 10.48 -4.85
N THR A 166 3.67 10.77 -3.63
CA THR A 166 3.60 9.82 -2.50
C THR A 166 2.18 9.31 -2.31
N ILE A 167 2.04 7.99 -2.18
CA ILE A 167 0.77 7.31 -1.94
C ILE A 167 0.81 6.79 -0.52
N THR A 168 -0.05 7.34 0.35
CA THR A 168 -0.13 6.97 1.76
C THR A 168 -1.50 6.43 2.09
N ALA A 169 -1.58 5.15 2.41
CA ALA A 169 -2.73 4.52 3.04
C ALA A 169 -2.63 4.75 4.54
N ILE A 170 -3.68 5.32 5.14
CA ILE A 170 -3.70 5.74 6.54
C ILE A 170 -4.05 4.56 7.44
N GLY A 171 -3.36 4.41 8.58
CA GLY A 171 -3.63 3.37 9.56
C GLY A 171 -5.07 3.37 10.06
N GLY A 172 -5.62 2.22 10.37
CA GLY A 172 -6.98 2.06 10.89
C GLY A 172 -7.12 2.66 12.28
N GLY A 173 -8.25 3.24 12.58
CA GLY A 173 -8.52 3.86 13.89
C GLY A 173 -8.72 2.83 14.98
N GLY A 174 -8.16 3.06 16.16
CA GLY A 174 -8.39 2.24 17.36
C GLY A 174 -9.84 2.28 17.82
N GLY A 175 -10.38 1.16 18.31
CA GLY A 175 -11.72 1.05 18.85
C GLY A 175 -11.84 1.74 20.22
N GLY A 176 -13.02 2.31 20.49
CA GLY A 176 -13.31 2.97 21.77
C GLY A 176 -13.57 1.99 22.89
N SER A 177 -13.38 2.42 24.13
CA SER A 177 -13.72 1.67 25.33
C SER A 177 -14.99 2.23 26.00
N GLY A 178 -15.77 1.36 26.58
CA GLY A 178 -17.03 1.76 27.22
C GLY A 178 -16.82 2.41 28.60
N SER A 179 -16.88 3.71 28.68
CA SER A 179 -16.96 4.47 29.91
C SER A 179 -18.25 5.27 29.94
N GLY A 180 -19.19 4.86 30.79
CA GLY A 180 -20.49 5.51 30.94
C GLY A 180 -20.44 6.90 31.55
N SER A 181 -19.32 7.38 32.08
CA SER A 181 -19.18 8.74 32.63
C SER A 181 -17.72 9.07 32.93
N GLY A 182 -17.14 9.77 32.09
CA GLY A 182 -16.10 10.79 32.10
C GLY A 182 -14.91 10.77 33.04
N SER A 183 -14.87 10.05 34.11
CA SER A 183 -13.91 10.34 35.20
C SER A 183 -12.68 9.45 35.30
N ASN A 184 -12.61 8.33 34.58
CA ASN A 184 -11.47 7.41 34.63
C ASN A 184 -11.12 6.85 33.22
N CYS A 185 -11.05 7.75 32.28
CA CYS A 185 -10.94 7.44 30.88
C CYS A 185 -9.62 7.94 30.33
N ASN A 186 -8.81 7.06 29.76
CA ASN A 186 -7.66 7.42 28.97
C ASN A 186 -7.92 7.00 27.53
N ASN A 187 -8.10 8.00 26.65
CA ASN A 187 -8.36 7.76 25.22
C ASN A 187 -9.50 6.75 24.96
N CYS A 188 -10.65 6.91 25.64
CA CYS A 188 -11.78 5.97 25.50
C CYS A 188 -12.60 6.13 24.23
N LEU A 189 -12.46 7.26 23.55
CA LEU A 189 -13.16 7.50 22.30
C LEU A 189 -12.51 6.67 21.20
N PRO A 190 -13.29 6.23 20.23
CA PRO A 190 -12.72 5.60 19.05
C PRO A 190 -11.90 6.63 18.26
N ASN A 191 -10.84 6.18 17.62
CA ASN A 191 -9.96 7.02 16.82
C ASN A 191 -10.35 7.00 15.34
N ALA A 192 -10.21 8.15 14.68
CA ALA A 192 -10.25 8.23 13.23
C ALA A 192 -9.04 7.54 12.61
N GLY A 193 -9.18 7.08 11.36
CA GLY A 193 -8.11 6.40 10.63
C GLY A 193 -8.47 6.20 9.16
N GLY A 194 -7.80 5.28 8.49
CA GLY A 194 -8.20 4.82 7.15
C GLY A 194 -9.67 4.42 7.15
N SER A 195 -10.05 3.50 8.05
CA SER A 195 -11.42 3.35 8.55
C SER A 195 -11.46 3.66 10.04
N GLY A 196 -12.56 4.22 10.52
CA GLY A 196 -12.71 4.65 11.91
C GLY A 196 -12.99 3.49 12.87
N GLY A 197 -12.54 3.62 14.13
CA GLY A 197 -12.86 2.68 15.19
C GLY A 197 -14.34 2.74 15.62
N GLY A 198 -14.89 1.61 16.09
CA GLY A 198 -16.22 1.51 16.68
C GLY A 198 -16.26 2.07 18.11
N THR A 199 -17.41 2.58 18.58
CA THR A 199 -17.54 3.11 19.94
C THR A 199 -17.80 1.98 20.95
N GLY A 200 -17.24 2.11 22.14
CA GLY A 200 -17.46 1.18 23.26
C GLY A 200 -18.71 1.49 24.09
N PHE A 201 -19.30 2.67 23.92
CA PHE A 201 -20.47 3.15 24.64
C PHE A 201 -21.31 4.05 23.73
N ALA A 202 -22.45 4.57 24.24
CA ALA A 202 -23.31 5.49 23.49
C ALA A 202 -22.52 6.61 22.81
N GLY A 203 -22.73 6.79 21.52
CA GLY A 203 -22.06 7.81 20.71
C GLY A 203 -21.73 7.36 19.31
N ASN A 204 -21.03 8.22 18.60
CA ASN A 204 -20.62 7.97 17.22
C ASN A 204 -19.33 7.15 17.19
N GLY A 205 -19.26 6.22 16.24
CA GLY A 205 -17.97 5.69 15.82
C GLY A 205 -17.09 6.81 15.23
N ALA A 206 -15.83 6.57 15.15
CA ALA A 206 -14.89 7.54 14.58
C ALA A 206 -14.97 7.57 13.04
N ALA A 207 -14.56 8.69 12.48
CA ALA A 207 -14.58 8.88 11.03
C ALA A 207 -13.50 8.06 10.31
N GLY A 208 -13.88 7.53 9.15
CA GLY A 208 -12.93 7.00 8.16
C GLY A 208 -12.41 8.11 7.24
N THR A 209 -11.28 7.86 6.60
CA THR A 209 -10.72 8.75 5.59
C THR A 209 -11.42 8.52 4.24
N ALA A 210 -12.01 9.57 3.69
CA ALA A 210 -12.70 9.51 2.41
C ALA A 210 -11.80 8.93 1.30
N GLY A 211 -12.32 7.96 0.55
CA GLY A 211 -11.58 7.27 -0.52
C GLY A 211 -10.62 6.17 -0.03
N GLN A 212 -10.50 5.94 1.27
CA GLN A 212 -9.65 4.88 1.84
C GLN A 212 -10.42 3.90 2.71
N GLY A 213 -11.50 4.35 3.38
CA GLY A 213 -12.31 3.52 4.26
C GLY A 213 -13.56 4.24 4.75
N ASN A 214 -14.26 3.64 5.68
CA ASN A 214 -15.54 4.12 6.17
C ASN A 214 -15.56 4.29 7.71
N ASP A 215 -16.58 4.95 8.20
CA ASP A 215 -16.78 5.25 9.62
C ASP A 215 -16.99 4.00 10.46
N GLY A 216 -16.63 4.09 11.73
CA GLY A 216 -17.03 3.11 12.74
C GLY A 216 -18.52 3.16 13.04
N GLY A 217 -19.04 2.09 13.64
CA GLY A 217 -20.45 1.96 13.96
C GLY A 217 -20.90 2.93 15.06
N ILE A 218 -22.17 3.35 14.99
CA ILE A 218 -22.83 4.23 15.96
C ILE A 218 -23.56 3.37 16.98
N SER A 219 -23.35 3.59 18.27
CA SER A 219 -24.17 2.97 19.32
C SER A 219 -25.25 3.93 19.81
N ALA A 220 -26.50 3.48 19.85
CA ALA A 220 -27.62 4.29 20.31
C ALA A 220 -27.45 4.71 21.78
N SER A 221 -27.85 5.94 22.10
CA SER A 221 -27.90 6.41 23.48
C SER A 221 -29.00 5.70 24.27
N GLY A 222 -28.66 5.21 25.45
CA GLY A 222 -29.68 4.71 26.38
C GLY A 222 -29.60 3.22 26.68
N ALA A 223 -28.43 2.73 27.04
CA ALA A 223 -28.15 1.33 27.41
C ALA A 223 -28.69 0.29 26.43
N PRO A 224 -27.92 -0.38 25.83
CA PRO A 224 -27.14 -1.44 26.39
C PRO A 224 -25.65 -1.24 26.20
N TYR A 225 -24.99 -1.87 27.00
CA TYR A 225 -23.57 -1.91 27.12
C TYR A 225 -22.84 -2.69 26.03
N ALA A 226 -23.56 -3.12 24.98
CA ALA A 226 -22.94 -3.71 23.78
C ALA A 226 -22.36 -2.62 22.88
N ALA A 227 -21.19 -2.89 22.33
CA ALA A 227 -20.39 -1.95 21.59
C ALA A 227 -20.51 -2.14 20.07
N SER A 228 -20.13 -1.12 19.29
CA SER A 228 -20.19 -1.14 17.83
C SER A 228 -18.94 -1.71 17.20
N GLY A 229 -19.06 -2.17 15.95
CA GLY A 229 -17.93 -2.59 15.14
C GLY A 229 -17.19 -1.41 14.53
N GLY A 230 -15.92 -1.60 14.22
CA GLY A 230 -15.08 -0.67 13.45
C GLY A 230 -15.45 -0.65 11.97
N GLY A 231 -15.14 0.44 11.27
CA GLY A 231 -15.32 0.57 9.83
C GLY A 231 -14.40 -0.36 9.04
N GLY A 232 -14.80 -0.73 7.83
CA GLY A 232 -14.02 -1.45 6.84
C GLY A 232 -13.84 -0.65 5.55
N ALA A 233 -12.99 -1.09 4.65
CA ALA A 233 -12.81 -0.39 3.37
C ALA A 233 -14.06 -0.44 2.49
N GLY A 234 -14.86 -1.49 2.60
CA GLY A 234 -16.08 -1.70 1.79
C GLY A 234 -17.36 -1.12 2.40
N SER A 235 -17.47 -1.00 3.71
CA SER A 235 -18.63 -0.40 4.38
C SER A 235 -18.32 0.11 5.78
N ALA A 236 -19.19 0.97 6.31
CA ALA A 236 -19.14 1.39 7.70
C ALA A 236 -19.38 0.20 8.65
N GLY A 237 -18.88 0.34 9.87
CA GLY A 237 -19.19 -0.58 10.95
C GLY A 237 -20.67 -0.48 11.39
N SER A 238 -21.20 -1.53 11.98
CA SER A 238 -22.57 -1.56 12.50
C SER A 238 -22.62 -1.17 13.97
N GLY A 239 -23.67 -0.49 14.35
CA GLY A 239 -24.02 -0.32 15.77
C GLY A 239 -24.45 -1.66 16.39
N ALA A 240 -24.40 -1.76 17.71
CA ALA A 240 -24.95 -2.86 18.44
C ALA A 240 -26.47 -2.92 18.24
N PRO A 241 -27.04 -4.02 17.73
CA PRO A 241 -28.47 -4.10 17.46
C PRO A 241 -29.32 -4.22 18.72
N ASN A 242 -28.74 -4.65 19.80
CA ASN A 242 -29.37 -4.80 21.11
C ASN A 242 -28.31 -4.92 22.21
N ASN A 243 -28.75 -5.03 23.47
CA ASN A 243 -27.86 -5.11 24.66
C ASN A 243 -26.96 -6.33 24.70
N SER A 244 -27.30 -7.39 24.01
CA SER A 244 -26.63 -8.69 24.10
C SER A 244 -25.78 -9.02 22.86
N THR A 245 -25.83 -8.16 21.84
CA THR A 245 -25.15 -8.45 20.59
C THR A 245 -24.27 -7.26 20.19
N GLY A 246 -22.98 -7.49 20.06
CA GLY A 246 -22.07 -6.51 19.53
C GLY A 246 -22.33 -6.17 18.07
N GLY A 247 -21.99 -4.95 17.66
CA GLY A 247 -22.07 -4.52 16.26
C GLY A 247 -21.00 -5.20 15.39
N ASN A 248 -21.39 -5.56 14.18
CA ASN A 248 -20.45 -6.17 13.22
C ASN A 248 -19.45 -5.14 12.68
N GLY A 249 -18.24 -5.59 12.41
CA GLY A 249 -17.27 -4.83 11.66
C GLY A 249 -17.72 -4.57 10.22
N GLY A 250 -17.32 -3.42 9.67
CA GLY A 250 -17.55 -3.06 8.27
C GLY A 250 -16.85 -4.03 7.32
N LEU A 251 -17.47 -4.26 6.18
CA LEU A 251 -16.93 -5.19 5.18
C LEU A 251 -15.59 -4.73 4.63
N GLY A 252 -14.71 -5.68 4.32
CA GLY A 252 -13.51 -5.44 3.53
C GLY A 252 -13.85 -5.22 2.06
N LEU A 253 -12.85 -4.80 1.30
CA LEU A 253 -12.93 -4.61 -0.15
C LEU A 253 -12.17 -5.72 -0.87
N SER A 254 -12.79 -6.26 -1.92
CA SER A 254 -12.14 -7.27 -2.78
C SER A 254 -11.24 -6.59 -3.81
N ASN A 255 -10.03 -7.13 -4.00
CA ASN A 255 -9.08 -6.68 -5.02
C ASN A 255 -8.47 -7.88 -5.75
N SER A 256 -8.30 -7.76 -7.06
CA SER A 256 -7.81 -8.84 -7.93
C SER A 256 -6.38 -8.62 -8.44
N ILE A 257 -5.61 -7.75 -7.82
CA ILE A 257 -4.23 -7.43 -8.26
C ILE A 257 -3.32 -8.66 -8.34
N THR A 258 -3.58 -9.68 -7.53
CA THR A 258 -2.83 -10.94 -7.52
C THR A 258 -3.28 -11.94 -8.59
N GLY A 259 -4.23 -11.57 -9.45
CA GLY A 259 -4.90 -12.49 -10.37
C GLY A 259 -6.09 -13.25 -9.77
N THR A 260 -6.26 -13.20 -8.44
CA THR A 260 -7.37 -13.81 -7.71
C THR A 260 -8.01 -12.77 -6.80
N ALA A 261 -9.34 -12.74 -6.75
CA ALA A 261 -10.09 -11.83 -5.89
C ALA A 261 -9.82 -12.16 -4.42
N THR A 262 -9.18 -11.26 -3.71
CA THR A 262 -8.82 -11.39 -2.29
C THR A 262 -9.40 -10.22 -1.50
N LEU A 263 -9.91 -10.49 -0.30
CA LEU A 263 -10.47 -9.49 0.59
C LEU A 263 -9.39 -8.84 1.46
N TYR A 264 -9.49 -7.51 1.62
CA TYR A 264 -8.60 -6.70 2.44
C TYR A 264 -9.40 -5.70 3.28
N ALA A 265 -8.82 -5.25 4.37
CA ALA A 265 -9.32 -4.14 5.18
C ALA A 265 -10.75 -4.32 5.71
N GLY A 266 -11.04 -5.43 6.39
CA GLY A 266 -12.26 -5.66 7.14
C GLY A 266 -12.20 -5.06 8.55
N GLY A 267 -13.26 -4.41 9.03
CA GLY A 267 -13.33 -3.84 10.38
C GLY A 267 -13.49 -4.92 11.46
N GLY A 268 -13.09 -4.63 12.70
CA GLY A 268 -13.28 -5.52 13.85
C GLY A 268 -14.71 -5.48 14.43
N GLY A 269 -15.18 -6.58 14.99
CA GLY A 269 -16.48 -6.66 15.67
C GLY A 269 -16.43 -6.07 17.09
N GLY A 270 -17.53 -5.45 17.52
CA GLY A 270 -17.72 -4.94 18.89
C GLY A 270 -18.06 -6.06 19.89
N SER A 271 -17.80 -5.83 21.18
CA SER A 271 -18.16 -6.78 22.23
C SER A 271 -19.66 -6.74 22.54
N PRO A 272 -20.26 -7.82 23.06
CA PRO A 272 -21.56 -7.79 23.71
C PRO A 272 -21.47 -7.04 25.04
N SER A 273 -22.55 -7.01 25.81
CA SER A 273 -22.58 -6.37 27.12
C SER A 273 -21.64 -7.04 28.14
N TYR A 274 -21.36 -6.32 29.24
CA TYR A 274 -20.30 -6.64 30.22
C TYR A 274 -20.47 -7.92 31.05
N ASN A 275 -21.56 -8.65 30.92
CA ASN A 275 -21.79 -9.85 31.75
C ASN A 275 -21.17 -11.13 31.20
N GLY A 276 -20.40 -11.07 30.12
CA GLY A 276 -19.91 -12.26 29.44
C GLY A 276 -21.05 -13.08 28.79
N THR A 277 -22.27 -12.52 28.75
CA THR A 277 -23.45 -13.13 28.10
C THR A 277 -23.74 -12.40 26.80
N GLY A 278 -24.19 -13.13 25.80
CA GLY A 278 -24.51 -12.56 24.50
C GLY A 278 -23.49 -12.96 23.42
N THR A 279 -23.55 -12.30 22.29
CA THR A 279 -22.73 -12.63 21.12
C THR A 279 -21.94 -11.41 20.69
N GLY A 280 -20.65 -11.54 20.50
CA GLY A 280 -19.83 -10.50 19.89
C GLY A 280 -20.23 -10.28 18.44
N GLY A 281 -19.98 -9.08 17.92
CA GLY A 281 -20.15 -8.77 16.51
C GLY A 281 -19.12 -9.53 15.66
N SER A 282 -19.52 -9.99 14.50
CA SER A 282 -18.59 -10.62 13.55
C SER A 282 -17.60 -9.59 12.97
N GLY A 283 -16.37 -10.00 12.76
CA GLY A 283 -15.41 -9.21 11.99
C GLY A 283 -15.81 -9.09 10.52
N GLY A 284 -15.53 -7.95 9.91
CA GLY A 284 -15.88 -7.66 8.53
C GLY A 284 -15.26 -8.65 7.55
N SER A 285 -16.06 -9.20 6.66
CA SER A 285 -15.64 -10.15 5.61
C SER A 285 -14.87 -11.38 6.11
N ASN A 286 -15.03 -11.78 7.38
CA ASN A 286 -14.31 -12.88 8.05
C ASN A 286 -12.77 -12.69 8.07
N ILE A 287 -12.28 -11.49 7.83
CA ILE A 287 -10.86 -11.10 7.96
C ILE A 287 -10.62 -10.11 9.10
N GLY A 288 -11.65 -9.32 9.46
CA GLY A 288 -11.66 -8.57 10.72
C GLY A 288 -11.70 -9.53 11.91
N GLY A 289 -11.17 -9.11 13.06
CA GLY A 289 -11.28 -9.86 14.31
C GLY A 289 -12.73 -9.88 14.81
N ASP A 290 -13.25 -11.02 15.23
CA ASP A 290 -14.58 -11.09 15.85
C ASP A 290 -14.55 -10.51 17.26
N GLY A 291 -15.60 -9.80 17.63
CA GLY A 291 -15.91 -9.53 19.01
C GLY A 291 -16.30 -10.81 19.73
N THR A 292 -16.03 -10.91 21.01
CA THR A 292 -16.29 -12.13 21.78
C THR A 292 -17.04 -11.85 23.07
N SER A 293 -17.80 -12.84 23.58
CA SER A 293 -18.33 -12.84 24.94
C SER A 293 -17.26 -13.22 25.98
N GLY A 294 -16.11 -13.71 25.53
CA GLY A 294 -14.97 -13.96 26.38
C GLY A 294 -14.15 -12.70 26.67
N LEU A 295 -13.20 -12.82 27.59
CA LEU A 295 -12.36 -11.70 28.01
C LEU A 295 -11.43 -11.17 26.91
N VAL A 296 -11.11 -11.99 25.90
CA VAL A 296 -10.13 -11.64 24.85
C VAL A 296 -10.83 -11.57 23.50
N GLY A 297 -10.69 -10.44 22.81
CA GLY A 297 -11.14 -10.26 21.43
C GLY A 297 -10.21 -10.93 20.42
N ASN A 298 -10.71 -11.26 19.23
CA ASN A 298 -9.91 -11.87 18.18
C ASN A 298 -9.09 -10.83 17.42
N ASN A 299 -7.90 -11.23 17.00
CA ASN A 299 -7.05 -10.35 16.17
C ASN A 299 -7.62 -10.23 14.75
N GLY A 300 -7.39 -9.10 14.11
CA GLY A 300 -7.53 -8.96 12.67
C GLY A 300 -6.53 -9.84 11.94
N THR A 301 -6.91 -10.31 10.74
CA THR A 301 -6.03 -11.14 9.91
C THR A 301 -4.79 -10.34 9.50
N VAL A 302 -3.60 -10.90 9.73
CA VAL A 302 -2.32 -10.28 9.35
C VAL A 302 -2.22 -10.12 7.83
N ASN A 303 -1.49 -9.11 7.39
CA ASN A 303 -1.24 -8.80 5.97
C ASN A 303 -2.52 -8.48 5.17
N THR A 304 -3.58 -8.06 5.86
CA THR A 304 -4.83 -7.63 5.24
C THR A 304 -5.26 -6.23 5.67
N GLY A 305 -4.60 -5.64 6.66
CA GLY A 305 -4.99 -4.35 7.23
C GLY A 305 -6.29 -4.39 8.01
N SER A 306 -6.70 -5.53 8.54
CA SER A 306 -8.00 -5.69 9.20
C SER A 306 -7.98 -5.25 10.66
N GLY A 307 -9.09 -4.68 11.13
CA GLY A 307 -9.24 -4.24 12.52
C GLY A 307 -9.39 -5.41 13.51
N GLY A 308 -8.95 -5.21 14.76
CA GLY A 308 -9.10 -6.16 15.86
C GLY A 308 -10.50 -6.16 16.46
N GLY A 309 -10.99 -7.32 16.88
CA GLY A 309 -12.28 -7.49 17.55
C GLY A 309 -12.18 -7.27 19.08
N ALA A 310 -13.28 -6.94 19.72
CA ALA A 310 -13.30 -6.58 21.14
C ALA A 310 -13.63 -7.78 22.04
N GLY A 311 -12.97 -7.85 23.20
CA GLY A 311 -13.34 -8.75 24.28
C GLY A 311 -14.39 -8.13 25.18
N SER A 312 -15.20 -8.97 25.88
CA SER A 312 -16.21 -8.56 26.83
C SER A 312 -15.68 -8.65 28.27
N PRO A 313 -15.74 -7.59 29.09
CA PRO A 313 -15.40 -7.69 30.50
C PRO A 313 -16.49 -8.46 31.24
N THR A 314 -16.14 -8.98 32.42
CA THR A 314 -17.12 -9.55 33.36
C THR A 314 -17.29 -8.63 34.56
N THR A 315 -18.15 -9.04 35.50
CA THR A 315 -18.31 -8.28 36.75
C THR A 315 -17.04 -8.21 37.60
N SER A 316 -16.09 -9.12 37.41
CA SER A 316 -14.87 -9.25 38.22
C SER A 316 -13.57 -9.22 37.38
N SER A 317 -13.63 -9.23 36.06
CA SER A 317 -12.45 -9.32 35.19
C SER A 317 -12.50 -8.30 34.07
N ASN A 318 -11.35 -7.71 33.77
CA ASN A 318 -11.13 -6.81 32.66
C ASN A 318 -11.09 -7.57 31.34
N SER A 319 -11.51 -6.95 30.26
CA SER A 319 -11.29 -7.48 28.92
C SER A 319 -9.94 -7.08 28.34
N THR A 320 -9.56 -7.78 27.30
CA THR A 320 -8.41 -7.48 26.42
C THR A 320 -8.91 -7.32 25.00
N GLY A 321 -8.45 -6.28 24.31
CA GLY A 321 -8.75 -6.10 22.90
C GLY A 321 -7.99 -7.09 22.01
N GLY A 322 -8.46 -7.31 20.81
CA GLY A 322 -7.71 -7.93 19.73
C GLY A 322 -6.79 -6.91 19.03
N ALA A 323 -5.63 -7.35 18.55
CA ALA A 323 -4.74 -6.55 17.72
C ALA A 323 -5.33 -6.33 16.33
N GLY A 324 -5.00 -5.22 15.69
CA GLY A 324 -5.16 -5.05 14.25
C GLY A 324 -4.20 -5.95 13.46
N GLY A 325 -4.56 -6.34 12.27
CA GLY A 325 -3.68 -7.03 11.32
C GLY A 325 -2.75 -6.02 10.62
N SER A 326 -1.51 -6.44 10.34
CA SER A 326 -0.57 -5.64 9.55
C SER A 326 -1.10 -5.36 8.15
N GLY A 327 -0.59 -4.28 7.54
CA GLY A 327 -0.84 -3.91 6.16
C GLY A 327 -0.10 -4.79 5.14
N VAL A 328 -0.24 -4.44 3.87
CA VAL A 328 0.42 -5.07 2.73
C VAL A 328 0.61 -4.08 1.60
N ILE A 329 1.71 -4.20 0.86
CA ILE A 329 1.91 -3.52 -0.42
C ILE A 329 2.07 -4.57 -1.50
N ILE A 330 1.32 -4.43 -2.60
CA ILE A 330 1.41 -5.31 -3.76
C ILE A 330 1.65 -4.45 -4.99
N LEU A 331 2.69 -4.77 -5.75
CA LEU A 331 3.03 -4.14 -7.02
C LEU A 331 2.93 -5.18 -8.14
N ARG A 332 2.23 -4.83 -9.23
CA ARG A 332 2.03 -5.69 -10.39
C ARG A 332 2.48 -4.98 -11.66
N PHE A 333 3.36 -5.59 -12.43
CA PHE A 333 3.96 -5.00 -13.64
C PHE A 333 4.32 -6.07 -14.67
N PRO A 334 4.55 -5.69 -15.95
CA PRO A 334 4.83 -6.67 -17.01
C PRO A 334 6.01 -7.58 -16.68
N ILE A 335 5.86 -8.88 -16.96
CA ILE A 335 6.87 -9.92 -16.65
C ILE A 335 8.19 -9.72 -17.42
N SER A 336 8.18 -8.91 -18.49
CA SER A 336 9.38 -8.52 -19.24
C SER A 336 10.38 -7.71 -18.42
N TYR A 337 9.95 -7.11 -17.31
CA TYR A 337 10.83 -6.42 -16.37
C TYR A 337 11.29 -7.34 -15.27
N SER A 338 12.55 -7.22 -14.86
CA SER A 338 13.11 -7.95 -13.72
C SER A 338 12.45 -7.53 -12.40
N ALA A 339 12.49 -8.39 -11.39
CA ALA A 339 12.12 -7.98 -10.04
C ALA A 339 13.07 -6.86 -9.57
N PRO A 340 12.57 -5.86 -8.81
CA PRO A 340 13.43 -4.81 -8.28
C PRO A 340 14.49 -5.36 -7.33
N THR A 341 15.65 -4.72 -7.31
CA THR A 341 16.63 -4.92 -6.25
C THR A 341 16.11 -4.26 -4.97
N ILE A 342 16.24 -4.96 -3.84
CA ILE A 342 15.72 -4.50 -2.55
C ILE A 342 16.88 -4.27 -1.60
N SER A 343 16.87 -3.11 -0.96
CA SER A 343 17.92 -2.67 -0.03
C SER A 343 17.33 -1.88 1.13
N ASN A 344 18.17 -1.50 2.09
CA ASN A 344 17.81 -0.64 3.23
C ASN A 344 16.59 -1.14 4.02
N ILE A 345 16.44 -2.45 4.21
CA ILE A 345 15.34 -3.01 5.01
C ILE A 345 15.53 -2.63 6.47
N SER A 346 14.53 -1.96 7.05
CA SER A 346 14.54 -1.53 8.44
C SER A 346 13.19 -1.81 9.13
N PRO A 347 13.14 -2.58 10.24
CA PRO A 347 14.25 -3.32 10.84
C PRO A 347 14.75 -4.47 9.95
N ALA A 348 16.02 -4.84 10.10
CA ALA A 348 16.61 -5.95 9.36
C ALA A 348 15.83 -7.25 9.59
N GLY A 349 15.49 -7.96 8.50
CA GLY A 349 14.66 -9.16 8.55
C GLY A 349 13.17 -8.90 8.79
N GLY A 350 12.74 -7.63 8.89
CA GLY A 350 11.33 -7.27 9.12
C GLY A 350 10.43 -7.41 7.89
N LEU A 351 10.98 -7.53 6.69
CA LEU A 351 10.23 -7.60 5.45
C LEU A 351 10.18 -9.03 4.89
N THR A 352 8.97 -9.50 4.60
CA THR A 352 8.73 -10.71 3.81
C THR A 352 8.34 -10.32 2.40
N ILE A 353 8.95 -10.95 1.39
CA ILE A 353 8.75 -10.66 -0.02
C ILE A 353 8.31 -11.94 -0.73
N THR A 354 7.18 -11.85 -1.44
CA THR A 354 6.74 -12.91 -2.34
C THR A 354 6.77 -12.41 -3.77
N ASN A 355 7.40 -13.18 -4.66
CA ASN A 355 7.45 -12.92 -6.09
C ASN A 355 6.70 -14.03 -6.82
N SER A 356 5.59 -13.68 -7.44
CA SER A 356 4.75 -14.59 -8.22
C SER A 356 4.44 -13.98 -9.58
N THR A 357 3.73 -14.74 -10.44
CA THR A 357 3.30 -14.27 -11.77
C THR A 357 1.87 -14.70 -12.03
N ASP A 358 1.13 -13.88 -12.80
CA ASP A 358 -0.19 -14.22 -13.32
C ASP A 358 -0.15 -14.68 -14.79
N GLY A 359 1.05 -14.99 -15.31
CA GLY A 359 1.31 -15.38 -16.70
C GLY A 359 1.78 -14.24 -17.58
N THR A 360 1.31 -13.03 -17.38
CA THR A 360 1.67 -11.82 -18.16
C THR A 360 2.37 -10.76 -17.32
N HIS A 361 2.14 -10.78 -16.02
CA HIS A 361 2.68 -9.81 -15.08
C HIS A 361 3.42 -10.51 -13.95
N ARG A 362 4.39 -9.82 -13.42
CA ARG A 362 5.03 -10.11 -12.14
C ARG A 362 4.23 -9.45 -11.02
N VAL A 363 4.01 -10.19 -9.95
CA VAL A 363 3.30 -9.72 -8.75
C VAL A 363 4.25 -9.80 -7.56
N MET A 364 4.65 -8.65 -7.06
CA MET A 364 5.51 -8.53 -5.89
C MET A 364 4.66 -8.16 -4.68
N THR A 365 4.67 -8.99 -3.65
CA THR A 365 3.94 -8.75 -2.39
C THR A 365 4.94 -8.50 -1.26
N TYR A 366 4.75 -7.40 -0.55
CA TYR A 366 5.58 -6.96 0.56
C TYR A 366 4.74 -6.94 1.84
N THR A 367 5.16 -7.69 2.85
CA THR A 367 4.47 -7.80 4.14
C THR A 367 5.45 -7.70 5.29
N CYS A 368 4.96 -7.37 6.48
CA CYS A 368 5.76 -7.44 7.69
C CYS A 368 6.02 -8.91 8.06
N ALA A 369 7.27 -9.28 8.33
CA ALA A 369 7.61 -10.61 8.84
C ALA A 369 7.08 -10.82 10.27
N THR A 370 7.01 -9.75 11.04
CA THR A 370 6.39 -9.63 12.36
C THR A 370 5.43 -8.44 12.34
N ASN A 371 4.50 -8.34 13.30
CA ASN A 371 3.61 -7.16 13.36
C ASN A 371 4.40 -5.92 13.83
N THR A 372 5.32 -5.47 13.01
CA THR A 372 6.18 -4.29 13.23
C THR A 372 6.31 -3.56 11.90
N THR A 373 6.16 -2.23 11.91
CA THR A 373 6.32 -1.42 10.69
C THR A 373 7.70 -1.63 10.08
N VAL A 374 7.72 -1.90 8.77
CA VAL A 374 8.95 -2.16 8.02
C VAL A 374 9.05 -1.26 6.80
N SER A 375 10.25 -0.75 6.53
CA SER A 375 10.56 0.02 5.33
C SER A 375 11.66 -0.64 4.51
N ALA A 376 11.68 -0.36 3.20
CA ALA A 376 12.73 -0.80 2.28
C ALA A 376 12.83 0.13 1.06
N THR A 377 13.95 0.02 0.36
CA THR A 377 14.19 0.71 -0.92
C THR A 377 14.12 -0.30 -2.06
N LEU A 378 13.34 0.01 -3.09
CA LEU A 378 13.21 -0.76 -4.34
C LEU A 378 13.90 -0.01 -5.47
N THR A 379 14.73 -0.70 -6.26
CA THR A 379 15.32 -0.15 -7.50
C THR A 379 14.94 -1.06 -8.66
N PHE A 380 14.15 -0.54 -9.58
CA PHE A 380 13.66 -1.25 -10.77
C PHE A 380 14.66 -1.21 -11.90
#